data_1a9d65e132141ec5eaabcc32b77bad3b
#
_entry.id   1a9d65e132141ec5eaabcc32b77bad3b
#
_cell.length_a   1.000
_cell.length_b   1.000
_cell.length_c   1.000
_cell.angle_alpha   90.00
_cell.angle_beta   90.00
_cell.angle_gamma   90.00
#
_symmetry.space_group_name_H-M   'P 1'
#
loop_
_entity.id
_entity.type
_entity.pdbx_description
1 polymer ?
#
loop_
_entity_poly.entity_id
_entity_poly.type
_entity_poly.pdbx_seq_one_letter_code
_entity_poly.pdbx_strand_id
1 'polypeptide(L)' 'MAESVYKIIELVGTSETSWEEAAKNAVEKAGASLRNLRIAEIVQLDMKVEDNKVKAYRARVKVSFKYEE' A
#
# COMPACT_ATOMS: atom_id res chain seq x y z
N MET A 1 13.85 8.84 -24.33
CA MET A 1 14.44 8.31 -23.41
C MET A 1 13.96 8.62 -22.18
N ALA A 2 14.22 7.95 -21.41
CA ALA A 2 13.43 8.08 -20.42
C ALA A 2 14.08 7.92 -19.14
N GLU A 3 14.78 8.92 -18.82
CA GLU A 3 15.24 8.99 -17.46
C GLU A 3 14.12 9.55 -16.65
N SER A 4 13.75 8.84 -15.62
CA SER A 4 12.60 9.21 -14.79
C SER A 4 12.99 9.21 -13.33
N VAL A 5 12.33 10.05 -12.57
CA VAL A 5 12.50 10.11 -11.13
C VAL A 5 11.17 9.77 -10.50
N TYR A 6 11.20 8.95 -9.46
CA TYR A 6 10.00 8.53 -8.78
C TYR A 6 10.04 8.95 -7.32
N LYS A 7 8.89 9.22 -6.79
CA LYS A 7 8.73 9.51 -5.38
C LYS A 7 8.01 8.33 -4.74
N ILE A 8 8.34 8.02 -3.51
CA ILE A 8 7.79 6.87 -2.83
C ILE A 8 7.13 7.32 -1.54
N ILE A 9 5.93 6.81 -1.29
CA ILE A 9 5.28 7.00 0.00
C ILE A 9 4.99 5.62 0.57
N GLU A 10 4.81 5.57 1.87
CA GLU A 10 4.56 4.32 2.55
C GLU A 10 3.22 4.39 3.28
N LEU A 11 2.41 3.35 3.14
CA LEU A 11 1.09 3.29 3.73
C LEU A 11 0.86 1.93 4.34
N VAL A 12 -0.11 1.87 5.25
CA VAL A 12 -0.56 0.59 5.79
C VAL A 12 -2.04 0.46 5.47
N GLY A 13 -2.39 -0.60 4.74
CA GLY A 13 -3.78 -0.91 4.49
C GLY A 13 -4.24 -2.03 5.41
N THR A 14 -5.53 -2.08 5.64
CA THR A 14 -6.11 -3.11 6.49
C THR A 14 -7.29 -3.75 5.78
N SER A 15 -7.58 -5.00 6.15
CA SER A 15 -8.72 -5.72 5.65
C SER A 15 -9.08 -6.81 6.65
N GLU A 16 -10.35 -7.08 6.80
CA GLU A 16 -10.80 -8.19 7.63
C GLU A 16 -10.78 -9.50 6.86
N THR A 17 -10.48 -9.45 5.57
CA THR A 17 -10.59 -10.60 4.69
C THR A 17 -9.25 -11.20 4.30
N SER A 18 -8.29 -10.39 3.85
CA SER A 18 -7.04 -10.94 3.35
C SER A 18 -5.98 -9.87 3.27
N TRP A 19 -4.72 -10.31 3.15
CA TRP A 19 -3.61 -9.39 2.93
C TRP A 19 -3.68 -8.74 1.56
N GLU A 20 -4.11 -9.48 0.56
CA GLU A 20 -4.26 -8.93 -0.78
C GLU A 20 -5.23 -7.76 -0.78
N GLU A 21 -6.34 -7.94 -0.07
CA GLU A 21 -7.33 -6.89 0.05
C GLU A 21 -6.76 -5.70 0.81
N ALA A 22 -6.00 -5.97 1.87
CA ALA A 22 -5.37 -4.91 2.65
C ALA A 22 -4.43 -4.08 1.79
N ALA A 23 -3.60 -4.74 1.00
CA ALA A 23 -2.66 -4.05 0.11
C ALA A 23 -3.40 -3.25 -0.95
N LYS A 24 -4.41 -3.86 -1.55
CA LYS A 24 -5.21 -3.19 -2.58
C LYS A 24 -5.87 -1.95 -2.03
N ASN A 25 -6.42 -2.04 -0.81
CA ASN A 25 -7.06 -0.88 -0.18
C ASN A 25 -6.09 0.27 -0.02
N ALA A 26 -4.86 -0.03 0.39
CA ALA A 26 -3.84 1.01 0.55
C ALA A 26 -3.52 1.67 -0.78
N VAL A 27 -3.31 0.86 -1.81
CA VAL A 27 -2.93 1.39 -3.12
C VAL A 27 -4.05 2.22 -3.72
N GLU A 28 -5.27 1.73 -3.63
CA GLU A 28 -6.39 2.45 -4.24
C GLU A 28 -6.71 3.73 -3.50
N LYS A 29 -6.51 3.74 -2.18
CA LYS A 29 -6.69 4.96 -1.41
C LYS A 29 -5.67 6.00 -1.82
N ALA A 30 -4.42 5.58 -2.01
CA ALA A 30 -3.37 6.47 -2.47
C ALA A 30 -3.71 7.01 -3.86
N GLY A 31 -4.24 6.15 -4.73
CA GLY A 31 -4.58 6.54 -6.09
C GLY A 31 -5.72 7.55 -6.16
N ALA A 32 -6.51 7.65 -5.10
CA ALA A 32 -7.57 8.65 -5.07
C ALA A 32 -7.02 10.07 -4.98
N SER A 33 -5.81 10.22 -4.42
CA SER A 33 -5.20 11.53 -4.25
C SER A 33 -4.00 11.77 -5.14
N LEU A 34 -3.32 10.71 -5.56
CA LEU A 34 -2.07 10.82 -6.29
C LEU A 34 -2.25 10.32 -7.70
N ARG A 35 -1.49 10.89 -8.61
CA ARG A 35 -1.52 10.48 -10.01
C ARG A 35 -0.29 9.68 -10.35
N ASN A 36 -0.41 8.90 -11.40
CA ASN A 36 0.74 8.21 -11.99
C ASN A 36 1.39 7.22 -11.05
N LEU A 37 0.57 6.50 -10.28
CA LEU A 37 1.09 5.39 -9.49
C LEU A 37 1.66 4.35 -10.46
N ARG A 38 2.82 3.80 -10.12
CA ARG A 38 3.48 2.85 -10.99
C ARG A 38 3.70 1.51 -10.35
N ILE A 39 4.26 1.49 -9.17
CA ILE A 39 4.63 0.24 -8.51
C ILE A 39 4.20 0.31 -7.06
N ALA A 40 3.65 -0.79 -6.58
CA ALA A 40 3.36 -0.95 -5.17
C ALA A 40 4.14 -2.16 -4.68
N GLU A 41 4.95 -1.96 -3.69
CA GLU A 41 5.79 -3.02 -3.14
C GLU A 41 5.27 -3.39 -1.76
N ILE A 42 5.04 -4.68 -1.53
CA ILE A 42 4.64 -5.17 -0.22
C ILE A 42 5.91 -5.24 0.63
N VAL A 43 5.93 -4.46 1.70
CA VAL A 43 7.10 -4.41 2.57
C VAL A 43 6.96 -5.37 3.74
N GLN A 44 5.76 -5.45 4.30
CA GLN A 44 5.56 -6.24 5.50
C GLN A 44 4.09 -6.59 5.63
N LEU A 45 3.84 -7.80 6.08
CA LEU A 45 2.49 -8.27 6.36
C LEU A 45 2.41 -8.59 7.84
N ASP A 46 1.32 -8.17 8.48
CA ASP A 46 1.08 -8.53 9.87
C ASP A 46 -0.42 -8.61 10.13
N MET A 47 -0.78 -8.87 11.35
CA MET A 47 -2.18 -9.06 11.70
C MET A 47 -2.47 -8.33 13.00
N LYS A 48 -3.66 -7.78 13.08
CA LYS A 48 -4.15 -7.21 14.32
C LYS A 48 -4.80 -8.31 15.13
N VAL A 49 -4.40 -8.43 16.39
CA VAL A 49 -4.90 -9.48 17.26
C VAL A 49 -5.62 -8.84 18.45
N GLU A 50 -6.84 -9.31 18.72
CA GLU A 50 -7.61 -8.89 19.89
C GLU A 50 -8.21 -10.13 20.51
N ASP A 51 -8.12 -10.24 21.83
CA ASP A 51 -8.66 -11.39 22.57
C ASP A 51 -8.12 -12.70 22.01
N ASN A 52 -6.84 -12.70 21.66
CA ASN A 52 -6.14 -13.86 21.10
C ASN A 52 -6.73 -14.36 19.78
N LYS A 53 -7.41 -13.47 19.06
CA LYS A 53 -7.96 -13.81 17.75
C LYS A 53 -7.50 -12.78 16.73
N VAL A 54 -7.32 -13.25 15.51
CA VAL A 54 -6.97 -12.36 14.41
C VAL A 54 -8.20 -11.54 14.03
N LYS A 55 -8.08 -10.24 14.10
CA LYS A 55 -9.18 -9.33 13.77
C LYS A 55 -9.04 -8.71 12.40
N ALA A 56 -7.82 -8.52 11.94
CA ALA A 56 -7.61 -7.88 10.65
C ALA A 56 -6.24 -8.25 10.14
N TYR A 57 -6.10 -8.18 8.83
CA TYR A 57 -4.83 -8.35 8.15
C TYR A 57 -4.34 -6.96 7.75
N ARG A 58 -3.03 -6.72 7.88
CA ARG A 58 -2.45 -5.44 7.53
C ARG A 58 -1.31 -5.64 6.57
N ALA A 59 -1.21 -4.75 5.60
CA ALA A 59 -0.14 -4.78 4.63
C ALA A 59 0.51 -3.40 4.60
N ARG A 60 1.83 -3.38 4.83
CA ARG A 60 2.61 -2.17 4.68
C ARG A 60 3.14 -2.14 3.26
N VAL A 61 2.83 -1.09 2.53
CA VAL A 61 3.20 -1.00 1.13
C VAL A 61 3.93 0.30 0.87
N LYS A 62 4.91 0.24 -0.01
CA LYS A 62 5.54 1.42 -0.57
C LYS A 62 5.00 1.59 -1.97
N VAL A 63 4.49 2.77 -2.24
CA VAL A 63 3.91 3.06 -3.54
C VAL A 63 4.76 4.12 -4.20
N SER A 64 5.19 3.85 -5.43
CA SER A 64 5.97 4.81 -6.17
C SER A 64 5.11 5.45 -7.24
N PHE A 65 5.35 6.73 -7.47
CA PHE A 65 4.68 7.43 -8.53
C PHE A 65 5.68 8.37 -9.20
N LYS A 66 5.41 8.65 -10.46
CA LYS A 66 6.34 9.44 -11.23
C LYS A 66 6.35 10.87 -10.71
N TYR A 67 7.56 11.35 -10.43
CA TYR A 67 7.73 12.71 -9.95
C TYR A 67 7.67 13.65 -11.15
N GLU A 68 6.75 14.61 -11.09
CA GLU A 68 6.59 15.55 -12.18
C GLU A 68 6.84 16.94 -11.66
N GLU A 69 7.50 17.70 -12.48
CA GLU A 69 7.86 19.07 -12.11
C GLU A 69 6.87 20.07 -12.64
#